data_9b40a534b52471580c355881ceb80095
#
_entry.id   9b40a534b52471580c355881ceb80095
#
_cell.length_a   1.000
_cell.length_b   1.000
_cell.length_c   1.000
_cell.angle_alpha   90.00
_cell.angle_beta   90.00
_cell.angle_gamma   90.00
#
_symmetry.space_group_name_H-M   'P 1'
#
loop_
_entity.id
_entity.type
_entity.pdbx_description
1 polymer ?
#
loop_
_entity_poly.entity_id
_entity_poly.type
_entity_poly.pdbx_seq_one_letter_code
_entity_poly.pdbx_strand_id
1 'polypeptide(L)'
;MTGPLLAPGYLLLRDAVSTPRSYLSDSALGLSQAAPRALPQDYAIALASAVLDGGVVVKALLILGLWSAGWGAARLAALVVPDAGVAGQCVAVTVTIWNPYVAERLLQGHWSLLVGYGCLPWVAATVLSLRGHPPPERYSSSENPGKGLLEYRSGGTGGTGGAGGAGGTVAALVFWIALAGLTPTGLMLAATTALVAASAPGDGRSRRFCATVGLGAAVAAALPWLVASAVAGGWTDTAEPGVRAFAARAEPGLGTLGSLASLGGLWNAEAVPASRTTLFALASAVVLLAVVAVGVPLLARRRVAVPLLVVAAVAIVAPAVWATGPGIAVVEELIRAVPGLGVLRDGQKWVALAVPAYALAGAAAVVTLRPRIPAIATATVCCAALIATLPDLAWGVGGRVRPVHYPPGWPAAAAVINADPRPVAVLPVDSMRSFTWAGDAPVLDPLPRWVRADVLSTGDLTIAGRTVPGEGVHAREVQRLLLSGADRERLAAAGVGWVVVTGPGPALRLPVAYRDTDITVYAVGGDTPASPHRTVMLAVHTGWLGLLVGGLAGMLAFGLRRRVGQAPQTVAKTR
;
A
#
# COMPACT_ATOMS: atom_id res chain seq x y z
N MET A 1 -13.32 -4.31 11.08
CA MET A 1 -11.95 -3.84 10.86
C MET A 1 -11.87 -2.31 10.80
N THR A 2 -12.40 -1.65 9.78
CA THR A 2 -12.30 -0.18 9.56
C THR A 2 -13.46 0.65 10.14
N GLY A 3 -14.34 0.06 10.96
CA GLY A 3 -15.52 0.75 11.52
C GLY A 3 -15.22 2.09 12.19
N PRO A 4 -14.21 2.20 13.07
CA PRO A 4 -13.88 3.48 13.71
C PRO A 4 -13.52 4.59 12.73
N LEU A 5 -12.97 4.27 11.56
CA LEU A 5 -12.59 5.26 10.54
C LEU A 5 -13.78 5.94 9.86
N LEU A 6 -15.00 5.43 10.05
CA LEU A 6 -16.23 6.09 9.57
C LEU A 6 -16.59 7.32 10.40
N ALA A 7 -16.06 7.44 11.63
CA ALA A 7 -16.26 8.61 12.46
C ALA A 7 -15.47 9.84 11.91
N PRO A 8 -15.93 11.07 12.20
CA PRO A 8 -15.23 12.31 11.87
C PRO A 8 -13.80 12.34 12.44
N GLY A 9 -12.93 13.16 11.83
CA GLY A 9 -11.55 13.35 12.25
C GLY A 9 -10.54 12.73 11.28
N TYR A 10 -9.27 12.74 11.67
CA TYR A 10 -8.12 12.49 10.81
C TYR A 10 -7.39 11.22 11.22
N LEU A 11 -6.89 10.48 10.24
CA LEU A 11 -6.00 9.35 10.50
C LEU A 11 -4.60 9.89 10.76
N LEU A 12 -4.15 9.75 12.01
CA LEU A 12 -2.84 10.17 12.47
C LEU A 12 -2.28 9.08 13.38
N LEU A 13 -1.43 8.22 12.80
CA LEU A 13 -0.85 7.06 13.48
C LEU A 13 0.42 6.63 12.77
N ARG A 14 1.57 6.79 13.38
CA ARG A 14 2.89 6.49 12.80
C ARG A 14 3.06 7.11 11.41
N ASP A 15 3.18 6.29 10.36
CA ASP A 15 3.38 6.77 8.99
C ASP A 15 2.09 7.32 8.34
N ALA A 16 0.92 7.02 8.91
CA ALA A 16 -0.33 7.59 8.44
C ALA A 16 -0.49 9.02 8.93
N VAL A 17 -0.59 9.95 7.97
CA VAL A 17 -0.93 11.35 8.25
C VAL A 17 -1.97 11.80 7.25
N SER A 18 -3.10 12.29 7.76
CA SER A 18 -4.10 13.02 6.97
C SER A 18 -4.35 14.38 7.61
N THR A 19 -4.54 15.40 6.80
CA THR A 19 -4.79 16.78 7.19
C THR A 19 -6.07 17.27 6.52
N PRO A 20 -6.74 18.31 7.01
CA PRO A 20 -7.94 18.84 6.36
C PRO A 20 -7.69 19.19 4.89
N ARG A 21 -6.55 19.80 4.64
CA ARG A 21 -6.06 20.19 3.33
C ARG A 21 -4.58 19.85 3.19
N SER A 22 -4.21 19.13 2.14
CA SER A 22 -2.81 18.94 1.74
C SER A 22 -2.49 19.83 0.54
N TYR A 23 -1.28 20.39 0.51
CA TYR A 23 -0.88 21.31 -0.54
C TYR A 23 0.18 20.70 -1.47
N LEU A 24 0.23 21.18 -2.71
CA LEU A 24 1.28 20.85 -3.68
C LEU A 24 2.57 21.63 -3.36
N SER A 25 3.17 21.31 -2.21
CA SER A 25 4.49 21.81 -1.82
C SER A 25 5.60 21.11 -2.62
N ASP A 26 6.82 21.61 -2.53
CA ASP A 26 7.99 20.94 -3.11
C ASP A 26 8.21 19.56 -2.49
N SER A 27 7.90 19.39 -1.21
CA SER A 27 7.88 18.08 -0.55
C SER A 27 6.87 17.11 -1.19
N ALA A 28 5.64 17.56 -1.49
CA ALA A 28 4.63 16.73 -2.14
C ALA A 28 5.00 16.34 -3.59
N LEU A 29 5.90 17.08 -4.21
CA LEU A 29 6.45 16.79 -5.53
C LEU A 29 7.76 16.01 -5.49
N GLY A 30 8.33 15.77 -4.30
CA GLY A 30 9.61 15.07 -4.13
C GLY A 30 10.82 15.93 -4.44
N LEU A 31 10.70 17.24 -4.30
CA LEU A 31 11.77 18.22 -4.53
C LEU A 31 12.48 18.65 -3.23
N SER A 32 11.99 18.21 -2.07
CA SER A 32 12.67 18.38 -0.79
C SER A 32 13.90 17.46 -0.68
N GLN A 33 14.79 17.76 0.25
CA GLN A 33 15.97 16.92 0.51
C GLN A 33 15.63 15.56 1.17
N ALA A 34 14.43 15.41 1.68
CA ALA A 34 13.98 14.14 2.24
C ALA A 34 13.75 13.09 1.12
N ALA A 35 14.03 11.82 1.41
CA ALA A 35 13.79 10.73 0.46
C ALA A 35 12.34 10.74 -0.07
N PRO A 36 12.13 10.54 -1.40
CA PRO A 36 10.82 10.62 -2.04
C PRO A 36 9.96 9.37 -1.74
N ARG A 37 9.62 9.15 -0.47
CA ARG A 37 8.93 7.91 0.00
C ARG A 37 7.43 7.92 -0.22
N ALA A 38 6.81 9.10 -0.30
CA ALA A 38 5.36 9.30 -0.40
C ALA A 38 4.91 9.80 -1.78
N LEU A 39 5.63 9.42 -2.83
CA LEU A 39 5.30 9.78 -4.21
C LEU A 39 4.69 8.60 -4.97
N PRO A 40 3.71 8.86 -5.81
CA PRO A 40 2.93 10.10 -6.03
C PRO A 40 1.77 10.30 -5.04
N GLN A 41 1.77 9.60 -3.91
CA GLN A 41 0.71 9.63 -2.88
C GLN A 41 0.36 11.05 -2.44
N ASP A 42 1.37 11.85 -2.04
CA ASP A 42 1.14 13.19 -1.51
C ASP A 42 0.64 14.15 -2.59
N TYR A 43 1.06 13.98 -3.86
CA TYR A 43 0.48 14.67 -5.01
C TYR A 43 -1.01 14.35 -5.17
N ALA A 44 -1.38 13.06 -5.14
CA ALA A 44 -2.77 12.64 -5.29
C ALA A 44 -3.67 13.21 -4.18
N ILE A 45 -3.20 13.14 -2.93
CA ILE A 45 -3.94 13.70 -1.78
C ILE A 45 -4.03 15.22 -1.85
N ALA A 46 -2.97 15.91 -2.30
CA ALA A 46 -3.01 17.36 -2.49
C ALA A 46 -4.07 17.78 -3.52
N LEU A 47 -4.22 17.06 -4.62
CA LEU A 47 -5.27 17.31 -5.60
C LEU A 47 -6.67 16.99 -5.05
N ALA A 48 -6.85 15.79 -4.49
CA ALA A 48 -8.14 15.35 -3.99
C ALA A 48 -8.64 16.22 -2.82
N SER A 49 -7.73 16.64 -1.93
CA SER A 49 -8.07 17.50 -0.79
C SER A 49 -8.33 18.96 -1.17
N ALA A 50 -8.18 19.32 -2.47
CA ALA A 50 -8.69 20.60 -2.98
C ALA A 50 -10.22 20.68 -3.02
N VAL A 51 -10.88 19.52 -3.12
CA VAL A 51 -12.33 19.42 -3.31
C VAL A 51 -13.01 18.78 -2.09
N LEU A 52 -12.36 17.79 -1.47
CA LEU A 52 -12.87 17.04 -0.32
C LEU A 52 -11.93 17.21 0.87
N ASP A 53 -12.43 16.98 2.09
CA ASP A 53 -11.57 16.93 3.28
C ASP A 53 -10.53 15.80 3.14
N GLY A 54 -9.24 16.10 3.37
CA GLY A 54 -8.16 15.14 3.16
C GLY A 54 -8.21 13.93 4.10
N GLY A 55 -8.79 14.09 5.30
CA GLY A 55 -9.05 12.96 6.21
C GLY A 55 -10.10 12.01 5.63
N VAL A 56 -11.14 12.53 5.00
CA VAL A 56 -12.14 11.72 4.28
C VAL A 56 -11.50 10.98 3.11
N VAL A 57 -10.67 11.68 2.31
CA VAL A 57 -9.98 11.07 1.16
C VAL A 57 -9.10 9.90 1.59
N VAL A 58 -8.23 10.08 2.59
CA VAL A 58 -7.30 9.03 3.04
C VAL A 58 -8.05 7.83 3.62
N LYS A 59 -9.06 8.09 4.46
CA LYS A 59 -9.89 7.01 5.04
C LYS A 59 -10.66 6.24 3.98
N ALA A 60 -11.24 6.95 3.00
CA ALA A 60 -11.96 6.32 1.89
C ALA A 60 -11.03 5.45 1.03
N LEU A 61 -9.84 5.93 0.68
CA LEU A 61 -8.85 5.16 -0.08
C LEU A 61 -8.42 3.89 0.67
N LEU A 62 -8.18 3.97 1.98
CA LEU A 62 -7.85 2.81 2.79
C LEU A 62 -9.00 1.78 2.82
N ILE A 63 -10.23 2.23 3.09
CA ILE A 63 -11.40 1.34 3.15
C ILE A 63 -11.64 0.68 1.79
N LEU A 64 -11.60 1.46 0.70
CA LEU A 64 -11.77 0.95 -0.67
C LEU A 64 -10.63 0.01 -1.08
N GLY A 65 -9.38 0.29 -0.65
CA GLY A 65 -8.24 -0.59 -0.89
C GLY A 65 -8.42 -1.96 -0.25
N LEU A 66 -8.85 -2.02 1.01
CA LEU A 66 -9.10 -3.28 1.70
C LEU A 66 -10.35 -4.02 1.17
N TRP A 67 -11.40 -3.30 0.83
CA TRP A 67 -12.57 -3.86 0.15
C TRP A 67 -12.20 -4.45 -1.21
N SER A 68 -11.38 -3.72 -1.98
CA SER A 68 -10.84 -4.18 -3.26
C SER A 68 -9.99 -5.44 -3.11
N ALA A 69 -9.17 -5.56 -2.04
CA ALA A 69 -8.40 -6.77 -1.75
C ALA A 69 -9.30 -8.01 -1.64
N GLY A 70 -10.35 -7.90 -0.84
CA GLY A 70 -11.31 -9.00 -0.67
C GLY A 70 -12.05 -9.34 -1.96
N TRP A 71 -12.59 -8.34 -2.65
CA TRP A 71 -13.30 -8.56 -3.91
C TRP A 71 -12.38 -9.14 -5.00
N GLY A 72 -11.15 -8.63 -5.10
CA GLY A 72 -10.15 -9.16 -6.02
C GLY A 72 -9.79 -10.62 -5.72
N ALA A 73 -9.67 -10.99 -4.43
CA ALA A 73 -9.43 -12.37 -4.02
C ALA A 73 -10.57 -13.31 -4.40
N ALA A 74 -11.83 -12.90 -4.18
CA ALA A 74 -13.00 -13.64 -4.63
C ALA A 74 -12.99 -13.84 -6.16
N ARG A 75 -12.66 -12.78 -6.91
CA ARG A 75 -12.56 -12.82 -8.37
C ARG A 75 -11.46 -13.74 -8.85
N LEU A 76 -10.29 -13.67 -8.23
CA LEU A 76 -9.15 -14.53 -8.54
C LEU A 76 -9.45 -16.00 -8.21
N ALA A 77 -10.12 -16.27 -7.08
CA ALA A 77 -10.56 -17.62 -6.71
C ALA A 77 -11.59 -18.18 -7.70
N ALA A 78 -12.56 -17.37 -8.11
CA ALA A 78 -13.54 -17.78 -9.13
C ALA A 78 -12.88 -18.09 -10.49
N LEU A 79 -11.79 -17.41 -10.83
CA LEU A 79 -11.04 -17.62 -12.06
C LEU A 79 -10.20 -18.91 -12.01
N VAL A 80 -9.45 -19.12 -10.93
CA VAL A 80 -8.44 -20.19 -10.83
C VAL A 80 -9.02 -21.47 -10.21
N VAL A 81 -9.99 -21.36 -9.30
CA VAL A 81 -10.60 -22.47 -8.57
C VAL A 81 -12.14 -22.37 -8.67
N PRO A 82 -12.72 -22.40 -9.88
CA PRO A 82 -14.18 -22.21 -10.07
C PRO A 82 -15.02 -23.23 -9.29
N ASP A 83 -14.50 -24.45 -9.14
CA ASP A 83 -15.18 -25.53 -8.39
C ASP A 83 -15.40 -25.21 -6.91
N ALA A 84 -14.66 -24.25 -6.35
CA ALA A 84 -14.83 -23.82 -4.96
C ALA A 84 -16.13 -23.04 -4.72
N GLY A 85 -16.70 -22.47 -5.78
CA GLY A 85 -17.94 -21.69 -5.72
C GLY A 85 -17.85 -20.50 -4.76
N VAL A 86 -19.00 -20.04 -4.27
CA VAL A 86 -19.07 -18.92 -3.31
C VAL A 86 -18.40 -19.26 -1.98
N ALA A 87 -18.51 -20.51 -1.52
CA ALA A 87 -17.89 -20.96 -0.27
C ALA A 87 -16.38 -20.75 -0.29
N GLY A 88 -15.69 -21.17 -1.37
CA GLY A 88 -14.26 -20.94 -1.52
C GLY A 88 -13.90 -19.46 -1.69
N GLN A 89 -14.76 -18.69 -2.36
CA GLN A 89 -14.54 -17.23 -2.45
C GLN A 89 -14.60 -16.56 -1.08
N CYS A 90 -15.51 -16.97 -0.19
CA CYS A 90 -15.57 -16.45 1.19
C CYS A 90 -14.28 -16.74 1.96
N VAL A 91 -13.72 -17.95 1.85
CA VAL A 91 -12.43 -18.27 2.49
C VAL A 91 -11.30 -17.43 1.89
N ALA A 92 -11.23 -17.29 0.56
CA ALA A 92 -10.23 -16.46 -0.10
C ALA A 92 -10.29 -15.00 0.34
N VAL A 93 -11.50 -14.43 0.47
CA VAL A 93 -11.72 -13.08 1.00
C VAL A 93 -11.18 -12.98 2.43
N THR A 94 -11.58 -13.89 3.30
CA THR A 94 -11.18 -13.88 4.71
C THR A 94 -9.67 -13.98 4.87
N VAL A 95 -9.01 -14.92 4.19
CA VAL A 95 -7.53 -15.04 4.17
C VAL A 95 -6.88 -13.73 3.73
N THR A 96 -7.47 -13.04 2.75
CA THR A 96 -6.87 -11.83 2.18
C THR A 96 -7.04 -10.60 3.08
N ILE A 97 -8.19 -10.41 3.71
CA ILE A 97 -8.43 -9.18 4.49
C ILE A 97 -8.27 -9.37 6.00
N TRP A 98 -8.33 -10.60 6.50
CA TRP A 98 -8.25 -10.91 7.92
C TRP A 98 -6.99 -11.72 8.24
N ASN A 99 -5.86 -11.03 8.28
CA ASN A 99 -4.56 -11.64 8.50
C ASN A 99 -3.60 -10.67 9.22
N PRO A 100 -2.50 -11.16 9.80
CA PRO A 100 -1.53 -10.35 10.52
C PRO A 100 -0.89 -9.23 9.68
N TYR A 101 -0.62 -9.45 8.39
CA TYR A 101 -0.05 -8.43 7.51
C TYR A 101 -0.93 -7.16 7.48
N VAL A 102 -2.23 -7.34 7.30
CA VAL A 102 -3.19 -6.22 7.28
C VAL A 102 -3.20 -5.51 8.64
N ALA A 103 -3.25 -6.26 9.74
CA ALA A 103 -3.27 -5.69 11.10
C ALA A 103 -2.01 -4.87 11.40
N GLU A 104 -0.83 -5.42 11.12
CA GLU A 104 0.46 -4.78 11.35
C GLU A 104 0.64 -3.54 10.46
N ARG A 105 0.27 -3.62 9.19
CA ARG A 105 0.35 -2.46 8.27
C ARG A 105 -0.66 -1.38 8.58
N LEU A 106 -1.84 -1.71 9.13
CA LEU A 106 -2.78 -0.72 9.68
C LEU A 106 -2.17 0.00 10.89
N LEU A 107 -1.58 -0.75 11.84
CA LEU A 107 -0.95 -0.19 13.03
C LEU A 107 0.30 0.63 12.71
N GLN A 108 1.06 0.26 11.67
CA GLN A 108 2.21 1.05 11.20
C GLN A 108 1.77 2.31 10.42
N GLY A 109 0.49 2.40 10.04
CA GLY A 109 0.00 3.53 9.27
C GLY A 109 0.28 3.44 7.77
N HIS A 110 0.62 2.28 7.24
CA HIS A 110 0.93 2.06 5.83
C HIS A 110 -0.34 1.96 4.94
N TRP A 111 -1.22 2.94 5.04
CA TRP A 111 -2.52 2.94 4.37
C TRP A 111 -2.40 2.83 2.84
N SER A 112 -1.47 3.54 2.23
CA SER A 112 -1.26 3.53 0.77
C SER A 112 -0.62 2.23 0.27
N LEU A 113 0.24 1.60 1.09
CA LEU A 113 0.72 0.25 0.82
C LEU A 113 -0.43 -0.76 0.84
N LEU A 114 -1.40 -0.60 1.75
CA LEU A 114 -2.60 -1.46 1.79
C LEU A 114 -3.51 -1.23 0.58
N VAL A 115 -3.55 -0.03 0.00
CA VAL A 115 -4.19 0.19 -1.31
C VAL A 115 -3.48 -0.62 -2.40
N GLY A 116 -2.14 -0.55 -2.46
CA GLY A 116 -1.33 -1.35 -3.39
C GLY A 116 -1.50 -2.85 -3.19
N TYR A 117 -1.54 -3.31 -1.94
CA TYR A 117 -1.87 -4.69 -1.57
C TYR A 117 -3.24 -5.11 -2.13
N GLY A 118 -4.24 -4.24 -2.04
CA GLY A 118 -5.58 -4.47 -2.59
C GLY A 118 -5.61 -4.66 -4.11
N CYS A 119 -4.61 -4.15 -4.81
CA CYS A 119 -4.48 -4.31 -6.26
C CYS A 119 -3.94 -5.69 -6.68
N LEU A 120 -3.21 -6.41 -5.81
CA LEU A 120 -2.49 -7.64 -6.19
C LEU A 120 -3.40 -8.74 -6.75
N PRO A 121 -4.54 -9.10 -6.12
CA PRO A 121 -5.44 -10.11 -6.69
C PRO A 121 -6.03 -9.69 -8.04
N TRP A 122 -6.27 -8.38 -8.24
CA TRP A 122 -6.79 -7.85 -9.50
C TRP A 122 -5.73 -7.89 -10.61
N VAL A 123 -4.50 -7.53 -10.31
CA VAL A 123 -3.37 -7.63 -11.25
C VAL A 123 -3.22 -9.09 -11.69
N ALA A 124 -3.18 -10.04 -10.75
CA ALA A 124 -3.10 -11.46 -11.05
C ALA A 124 -4.27 -11.92 -11.93
N ALA A 125 -5.52 -11.63 -11.52
CA ALA A 125 -6.72 -12.02 -12.27
C ALA A 125 -6.76 -11.41 -13.68
N THR A 126 -6.35 -10.15 -13.82
CA THR A 126 -6.34 -9.43 -15.10
C THR A 126 -5.31 -10.03 -16.05
N VAL A 127 -4.10 -10.30 -15.58
CA VAL A 127 -3.04 -10.93 -16.40
C VAL A 127 -3.43 -12.35 -16.78
N LEU A 128 -3.97 -13.15 -15.85
CA LEU A 128 -4.46 -14.51 -16.16
C LEU A 128 -5.61 -14.47 -17.18
N SER A 129 -6.49 -13.49 -17.12
CA SER A 129 -7.54 -13.29 -18.13
C SER A 129 -6.95 -12.98 -19.51
N LEU A 130 -5.89 -12.16 -19.60
CA LEU A 130 -5.15 -11.93 -20.84
C LEU A 130 -4.47 -13.20 -21.36
N ARG A 131 -4.05 -14.09 -20.46
CA ARG A 131 -3.46 -15.39 -20.77
C ARG A 131 -4.47 -16.43 -21.25
N GLY A 132 -5.75 -16.08 -21.34
CA GLY A 132 -6.80 -16.97 -21.87
C GLY A 132 -7.57 -17.75 -20.81
N HIS A 133 -7.56 -17.27 -19.55
CA HIS A 133 -8.40 -17.79 -18.49
C HIS A 133 -9.59 -16.83 -18.28
N PRO A 134 -10.70 -16.94 -19.06
CA PRO A 134 -11.83 -16.03 -18.89
C PRO A 134 -12.51 -16.28 -17.55
N PRO A 135 -13.07 -15.23 -16.94
CA PRO A 135 -13.89 -15.39 -15.75
C PRO A 135 -15.10 -16.27 -16.08
N PRO A 136 -15.55 -17.13 -15.14
CA PRO A 136 -16.75 -17.91 -15.31
C PRO A 136 -17.92 -16.96 -15.65
N GLU A 137 -18.65 -17.28 -16.72
CA GLU A 137 -19.88 -16.57 -17.04
C GLU A 137 -20.86 -16.71 -15.88
N ARG A 138 -21.58 -15.64 -15.54
CA ARG A 138 -22.64 -15.73 -14.55
C ARG A 138 -23.63 -16.76 -15.03
N TYR A 139 -23.90 -17.77 -14.22
CA TYR A 139 -25.03 -18.68 -14.43
C TYR A 139 -26.27 -17.79 -14.56
N SER A 140 -26.76 -17.63 -15.76
CA SER A 140 -28.12 -17.22 -16.02
C SER A 140 -28.97 -18.42 -15.57
N SER A 141 -29.68 -18.25 -14.47
CA SER A 141 -30.71 -19.17 -14.02
C SER A 141 -31.90 -19.06 -14.97
N SER A 142 -31.77 -19.65 -16.14
CA SER A 142 -32.91 -19.98 -16.99
C SER A 142 -33.09 -21.49 -16.95
N GLU A 143 -33.97 -21.88 -16.05
CA GLU A 143 -34.86 -23.04 -16.10
C GLU A 143 -34.65 -24.05 -17.21
N ASN A 144 -34.09 -25.23 -16.85
CA ASN A 144 -34.78 -26.50 -17.12
C ASN A 144 -34.16 -27.65 -16.31
N PRO A 145 -34.85 -28.21 -15.29
CA PRO A 145 -34.38 -29.38 -14.57
C PRO A 145 -34.85 -30.64 -15.34
N GLY A 146 -34.21 -30.93 -16.46
CA GLY A 146 -34.64 -32.12 -17.17
C GLY A 146 -33.97 -32.41 -18.49
N LYS A 147 -32.65 -32.29 -18.60
CA LYS A 147 -31.89 -33.08 -19.59
C LYS A 147 -30.46 -33.26 -19.13
N GLY A 148 -30.13 -34.51 -19.00
CA GLY A 148 -28.97 -35.09 -18.39
C GLY A 148 -27.62 -34.70 -18.96
N LEU A 149 -26.71 -35.10 -18.15
CA LEU A 149 -25.31 -35.42 -18.41
C LEU A 149 -24.88 -35.46 -19.88
N LEU A 150 -23.63 -34.95 -20.06
CA LEU A 150 -22.77 -35.13 -21.21
C LEU A 150 -23.05 -34.21 -22.41
N GLU A 151 -22.28 -33.12 -22.44
CA GLU A 151 -21.40 -32.83 -23.58
C GLU A 151 -20.60 -31.55 -23.25
N TYR A 152 -19.37 -31.74 -22.71
CA TYR A 152 -18.36 -30.72 -22.80
C TYR A 152 -17.88 -30.66 -24.24
N ARG A 153 -18.63 -29.99 -25.08
CA ARG A 153 -18.26 -29.75 -26.46
C ARG A 153 -17.35 -28.56 -26.54
N SER A 154 -16.06 -28.78 -26.76
CA SER A 154 -15.13 -27.75 -27.21
C SER A 154 -15.60 -27.21 -28.57
N GLY A 155 -16.51 -26.24 -28.54
CA GLY A 155 -16.95 -25.49 -29.68
C GLY A 155 -15.92 -24.43 -30.04
N GLY A 156 -14.93 -24.80 -30.87
CA GLY A 156 -14.17 -23.86 -31.65
C GLY A 156 -15.08 -23.17 -32.64
N THR A 157 -15.49 -21.94 -32.36
CA THR A 157 -15.98 -21.02 -33.39
C THR A 157 -15.25 -19.69 -33.23
N GLY A 158 -14.41 -19.38 -34.21
CA GLY A 158 -13.83 -18.06 -34.41
C GLY A 158 -14.96 -17.03 -34.60
N GLY A 159 -15.26 -16.30 -33.56
CA GLY A 159 -16.19 -15.18 -33.54
C GLY A 159 -15.50 -13.96 -32.94
N THR A 160 -15.35 -12.94 -33.72
CA THR A 160 -15.02 -11.51 -33.58
C THR A 160 -14.99 -10.86 -32.18
N GLY A 161 -14.78 -11.62 -31.09
CA GLY A 161 -14.61 -11.11 -29.72
C GLY A 161 -13.17 -10.66 -29.38
N GLY A 162 -12.21 -10.73 -30.32
CA GLY A 162 -10.79 -10.70 -30.00
C GLY A 162 -10.20 -9.34 -29.60
N ALA A 163 -10.55 -8.25 -30.25
CA ALA A 163 -9.85 -6.96 -30.05
C ALA A 163 -10.49 -6.08 -28.96
N GLY A 164 -11.82 -6.00 -28.91
CA GLY A 164 -12.51 -5.16 -27.93
C GLY A 164 -12.37 -5.67 -26.48
N GLY A 165 -12.44 -7.00 -26.28
CA GLY A 165 -12.30 -7.60 -24.94
C GLY A 165 -10.89 -7.45 -24.34
N ALA A 166 -9.86 -7.56 -25.18
CA ALA A 166 -8.47 -7.43 -24.75
C ALA A 166 -8.11 -5.98 -24.35
N GLY A 167 -8.65 -4.95 -25.06
CA GLY A 167 -8.42 -3.56 -24.77
C GLY A 167 -8.89 -3.16 -23.37
N GLY A 168 -10.09 -3.57 -22.95
CA GLY A 168 -10.60 -3.30 -21.62
C GLY A 168 -9.80 -4.01 -20.53
N THR A 169 -9.30 -5.21 -20.81
CA THR A 169 -8.46 -5.95 -19.84
C THR A 169 -7.08 -5.31 -19.70
N VAL A 170 -6.49 -4.79 -20.79
CA VAL A 170 -5.24 -4.02 -20.74
C VAL A 170 -5.43 -2.74 -19.95
N ALA A 171 -6.52 -1.98 -20.20
CA ALA A 171 -6.83 -0.77 -19.44
C ALA A 171 -7.01 -1.06 -17.94
N ALA A 172 -7.65 -2.17 -17.58
CA ALA A 172 -7.75 -2.61 -16.18
C ALA A 172 -6.38 -2.91 -15.58
N LEU A 173 -5.47 -3.58 -16.31
CA LEU A 173 -4.11 -3.85 -15.83
C LEU A 173 -3.36 -2.54 -15.56
N VAL A 174 -3.42 -1.58 -16.49
CA VAL A 174 -2.80 -0.26 -16.33
C VAL A 174 -3.35 0.46 -15.11
N PHE A 175 -4.69 0.45 -14.94
CA PHE A 175 -5.33 1.06 -13.77
C PHE A 175 -4.84 0.47 -12.45
N TRP A 176 -4.84 -0.87 -12.30
CA TRP A 176 -4.44 -1.52 -11.05
C TRP A 176 -2.96 -1.33 -10.73
N ILE A 177 -2.09 -1.34 -11.76
CA ILE A 177 -0.66 -1.04 -11.58
C ILE A 177 -0.45 0.42 -11.20
N ALA A 178 -1.12 1.37 -11.88
CA ALA A 178 -1.01 2.80 -11.57
C ALA A 178 -1.53 3.10 -10.15
N LEU A 179 -2.64 2.47 -9.73
CA LEU A 179 -3.18 2.61 -8.36
C LEU A 179 -2.24 2.02 -7.31
N ALA A 180 -1.65 0.84 -7.56
CA ALA A 180 -0.63 0.28 -6.70
C ALA A 180 0.62 1.19 -6.62
N GLY A 181 0.84 1.99 -7.67
CA GLY A 181 1.91 2.97 -7.78
C GLY A 181 1.76 4.21 -6.89
N LEU A 182 0.74 4.31 -6.04
CA LEU A 182 0.69 5.31 -4.97
C LEU A 182 1.92 5.27 -4.06
N THR A 183 2.59 4.12 -3.97
CA THR A 183 3.88 3.97 -3.27
C THR A 183 4.85 3.14 -4.10
N PRO A 184 6.16 3.41 -4.01
CA PRO A 184 7.17 2.60 -4.70
C PRO A 184 7.04 1.10 -4.38
N THR A 185 6.86 0.73 -3.10
CA THR A 185 6.71 -0.69 -2.70
C THR A 185 5.43 -1.31 -3.28
N GLY A 186 4.29 -0.62 -3.24
CA GLY A 186 3.04 -1.10 -3.83
C GLY A 186 3.18 -1.38 -5.33
N LEU A 187 3.87 -0.48 -6.04
CA LEU A 187 4.17 -0.64 -7.46
C LEU A 187 5.04 -1.87 -7.74
N MET A 188 6.10 -2.06 -6.96
CA MET A 188 6.99 -3.21 -7.11
C MET A 188 6.26 -4.54 -6.85
N LEU A 189 5.40 -4.59 -5.83
CA LEU A 189 4.55 -5.76 -5.56
C LEU A 189 3.62 -6.06 -6.73
N ALA A 190 2.95 -5.04 -7.28
CA ALA A 190 2.04 -5.19 -8.41
C ALA A 190 2.79 -5.61 -9.69
N ALA A 191 3.94 -5.00 -9.99
CA ALA A 191 4.78 -5.36 -11.13
C ALA A 191 5.27 -6.81 -11.02
N THR A 192 5.77 -7.23 -9.86
CA THR A 192 6.17 -8.62 -9.60
C THR A 192 4.99 -9.57 -9.80
N THR A 193 3.83 -9.25 -9.25
CA THR A 193 2.62 -10.06 -9.43
C THR A 193 2.22 -10.17 -10.91
N ALA A 194 2.33 -9.07 -11.68
CA ALA A 194 2.03 -9.07 -13.12
C ALA A 194 2.99 -9.98 -13.90
N LEU A 195 4.30 -9.87 -13.65
CA LEU A 195 5.33 -10.68 -14.32
C LEU A 195 5.19 -12.17 -13.98
N VAL A 196 4.93 -12.48 -12.71
CA VAL A 196 4.71 -13.85 -12.24
C VAL A 196 3.45 -14.44 -12.88
N ALA A 197 2.33 -13.71 -12.88
CA ALA A 197 1.10 -14.16 -13.52
C ALA A 197 1.26 -14.30 -15.05
N ALA A 198 2.07 -13.45 -15.70
CA ALA A 198 2.37 -13.55 -17.13
C ALA A 198 3.11 -14.84 -17.50
N SER A 199 3.88 -15.43 -16.59
CA SER A 199 4.58 -16.69 -16.80
C SER A 199 3.66 -17.92 -16.80
N ALA A 200 2.42 -17.79 -16.31
CA ALA A 200 1.44 -18.86 -16.29
C ALA A 200 1.16 -19.43 -17.71
N PRO A 201 0.89 -20.72 -17.86
CA PRO A 201 0.44 -21.29 -19.14
C PRO A 201 -0.91 -20.67 -19.56
N GLY A 202 -1.22 -20.69 -20.85
CA GLY A 202 -2.48 -20.20 -21.38
C GLY A 202 -2.39 -19.92 -22.89
N ASP A 203 -3.54 -19.96 -23.55
CA ASP A 203 -3.68 -19.88 -25.03
C ASP A 203 -4.09 -18.47 -25.51
N GLY A 204 -4.14 -17.48 -24.57
CA GLY A 204 -4.48 -16.10 -24.88
C GLY A 204 -3.28 -15.29 -25.38
N ARG A 205 -3.15 -14.05 -24.91
CA ARG A 205 -2.03 -13.18 -25.28
C ARG A 205 -0.69 -13.80 -24.84
N SER A 206 0.38 -13.57 -25.60
CA SER A 206 1.70 -14.13 -25.30
C SER A 206 2.24 -13.68 -23.94
N ARG A 207 3.12 -14.48 -23.34
CA ARG A 207 3.85 -14.10 -22.09
C ARG A 207 4.58 -12.77 -22.25
N ARG A 208 5.26 -12.61 -23.39
CA ARG A 208 6.01 -11.37 -23.71
C ARG A 208 5.08 -10.17 -23.75
N PHE A 209 3.92 -10.27 -24.41
CA PHE A 209 2.93 -9.19 -24.44
C PHE A 209 2.48 -8.79 -23.03
N CYS A 210 2.06 -9.76 -22.21
CA CYS A 210 1.60 -9.48 -20.84
C CYS A 210 2.72 -8.87 -19.97
N ALA A 211 3.95 -9.39 -20.08
CA ALA A 211 5.11 -8.87 -19.37
C ALA A 211 5.46 -7.45 -19.82
N THR A 212 5.47 -7.19 -21.14
CA THR A 212 5.76 -5.84 -21.69
C THR A 212 4.73 -4.81 -21.26
N VAL A 213 3.45 -5.15 -21.32
CA VAL A 213 2.37 -4.24 -20.86
C VAL A 213 2.49 -4.00 -19.35
N GLY A 214 2.68 -5.06 -18.56
CA GLY A 214 2.82 -4.93 -17.10
C GLY A 214 4.05 -4.12 -16.70
N LEU A 215 5.20 -4.40 -17.29
CA LEU A 215 6.45 -3.68 -17.02
C LEU A 215 6.39 -2.23 -17.54
N GLY A 216 5.87 -2.01 -18.75
CA GLY A 216 5.70 -0.66 -19.31
C GLY A 216 4.79 0.21 -18.45
N ALA A 217 3.64 -0.33 -17.98
CA ALA A 217 2.78 0.37 -17.05
C ALA A 217 3.47 0.65 -15.71
N ALA A 218 4.26 -0.30 -15.20
CA ALA A 218 4.99 -0.13 -13.95
C ALA A 218 6.10 0.94 -14.07
N VAL A 219 6.89 0.93 -15.15
CA VAL A 219 7.92 1.96 -15.40
C VAL A 219 7.27 3.33 -15.55
N ALA A 220 6.19 3.45 -16.32
CA ALA A 220 5.48 4.71 -16.48
C ALA A 220 4.89 5.22 -15.15
N ALA A 221 4.34 4.33 -14.32
CA ALA A 221 3.84 4.68 -13.00
C ALA A 221 4.95 4.98 -11.98
N ALA A 222 6.19 4.54 -12.24
CA ALA A 222 7.36 4.82 -11.39
C ALA A 222 7.99 6.19 -11.66
N LEU A 223 7.70 6.84 -12.79
CA LEU A 223 8.35 8.09 -13.19
C LEU A 223 8.37 9.17 -12.10
N PRO A 224 7.28 9.40 -11.31
CA PRO A 224 7.32 10.41 -10.26
C PRO A 224 8.47 10.24 -9.27
N TRP A 225 8.67 9.04 -8.75
CA TRP A 225 9.74 8.81 -7.76
C TRP A 225 11.11 8.55 -8.41
N LEU A 226 11.17 7.98 -9.62
CA LEU A 226 12.43 7.82 -10.36
C LEU A 226 13.04 9.17 -10.72
N VAL A 227 12.22 10.08 -11.26
CA VAL A 227 12.67 11.44 -11.63
C VAL A 227 13.02 12.25 -10.39
N ALA A 228 12.20 12.17 -9.31
CA ALA A 228 12.52 12.82 -8.04
C ALA A 228 13.88 12.36 -7.49
N SER A 229 14.14 11.04 -7.49
CA SER A 229 15.43 10.50 -7.04
C SER A 229 16.61 10.96 -7.91
N ALA A 230 16.40 11.06 -9.23
CA ALA A 230 17.43 11.55 -10.14
C ALA A 230 17.75 13.04 -9.93
N VAL A 231 16.72 13.85 -9.68
CA VAL A 231 16.85 15.31 -9.47
C VAL A 231 17.46 15.64 -8.10
N ALA A 232 17.09 14.89 -7.07
CA ALA A 232 17.60 15.11 -5.71
C ALA A 232 19.09 14.76 -5.53
N GLY A 233 19.75 14.20 -6.57
CA GLY A 233 21.14 13.73 -6.46
C GLY A 233 21.32 12.55 -5.50
N GLY A 234 20.24 11.95 -5.03
CA GLY A 234 20.18 10.91 -4.00
C GLY A 234 20.78 9.55 -4.36
N TRP A 235 21.49 9.45 -5.47
CA TRP A 235 22.23 8.26 -5.87
C TRP A 235 23.61 8.12 -5.18
N THR A 236 24.04 9.15 -4.43
CA THR A 236 25.40 9.23 -3.89
C THR A 236 25.49 9.17 -2.37
N ASP A 237 24.37 9.17 -1.64
CA ASP A 237 24.43 9.25 -0.19
C ASP A 237 24.42 7.85 0.46
N THR A 238 25.54 7.54 1.08
CA THR A 238 25.86 6.28 1.78
C THR A 238 25.45 6.36 3.26
N ALA A 239 24.26 6.88 3.57
CA ALA A 239 23.71 6.73 4.90
C ALA A 239 23.69 5.24 5.29
N GLU A 240 24.06 4.91 6.53
CA GLU A 240 24.03 3.52 7.00
C GLU A 240 22.71 2.85 6.60
N PRO A 241 22.74 1.68 5.95
CA PRO A 241 21.54 1.09 5.35
C PRO A 241 20.38 0.83 6.33
N GLY A 242 20.63 0.80 7.63
CA GLY A 242 19.64 0.55 8.68
C GLY A 242 18.95 -0.82 8.59
N VAL A 243 19.49 -1.76 7.82
CA VAL A 243 18.87 -3.08 7.52
C VAL A 243 18.53 -3.83 8.79
N ARG A 244 19.43 -3.81 9.77
CA ARG A 244 19.22 -4.47 11.07
C ARG A 244 17.99 -3.93 11.82
N ALA A 245 17.73 -2.64 11.74
CA ALA A 245 16.60 -2.00 12.43
C ALA A 245 15.25 -2.35 11.79
N PHE A 246 15.25 -2.65 10.49
CA PHE A 246 14.04 -3.00 9.72
C PHE A 246 13.94 -4.51 9.41
N ALA A 247 14.82 -5.34 9.98
CA ALA A 247 14.78 -6.79 9.78
C ALA A 247 13.46 -7.40 10.31
N ALA A 248 12.96 -8.41 9.59
CA ALA A 248 11.76 -9.12 10.01
C ALA A 248 11.96 -9.75 11.40
N ARG A 249 10.95 -9.60 12.25
CA ARG A 249 10.98 -10.02 13.65
C ARG A 249 10.36 -11.40 13.84
N ALA A 250 10.91 -12.16 14.77
CA ALA A 250 10.28 -13.37 15.27
C ALA A 250 9.16 -13.03 16.26
N GLU A 251 8.00 -13.65 16.10
CA GLU A 251 6.90 -13.60 17.05
C GLU A 251 6.98 -14.78 18.04
N PRO A 252 6.34 -14.70 19.20
CA PRO A 252 6.45 -15.73 20.24
C PRO A 252 6.13 -17.14 19.72
N GLY A 253 7.07 -18.04 19.87
CA GLY A 253 6.95 -19.46 19.49
C GLY A 253 7.08 -19.78 18.00
N LEU A 254 7.15 -18.78 17.10
CA LEU A 254 7.12 -18.99 15.64
C LEU A 254 8.49 -18.92 14.96
N GLY A 255 9.47 -18.23 15.58
CA GLY A 255 10.67 -17.83 14.86
C GLY A 255 10.36 -16.90 13.67
N THR A 256 11.40 -16.40 12.98
CA THR A 256 11.21 -15.44 11.88
C THR A 256 10.47 -16.07 10.70
N LEU A 257 10.84 -17.29 10.31
CA LEU A 257 10.21 -17.99 9.17
C LEU A 257 8.72 -18.27 9.44
N GLY A 258 8.36 -18.77 10.61
CA GLY A 258 6.98 -19.04 10.98
C GLY A 258 6.14 -17.78 11.09
N SER A 259 6.72 -16.67 11.58
CA SER A 259 6.07 -15.37 11.63
C SER A 259 5.74 -14.86 10.22
N LEU A 260 6.71 -14.90 9.30
CA LEU A 260 6.51 -14.49 7.90
C LEU A 260 5.55 -15.42 7.15
N ALA A 261 5.65 -16.74 7.36
CA ALA A 261 4.73 -17.72 6.77
C ALA A 261 3.29 -17.50 7.24
N SER A 262 3.09 -17.06 8.49
CA SER A 262 1.77 -16.67 9.00
C SER A 262 1.39 -15.22 8.68
N LEU A 263 2.11 -14.56 7.77
CA LEU A 263 1.89 -13.19 7.30
C LEU A 263 2.12 -12.09 8.36
N GLY A 264 2.84 -12.39 9.44
CA GLY A 264 3.27 -11.44 10.48
C GLY A 264 4.76 -11.10 10.39
N GLY A 265 5.35 -10.69 11.51
CA GLY A 265 6.79 -10.48 11.63
C GLY A 265 7.26 -9.08 11.24
N LEU A 266 6.42 -8.06 11.36
CA LEU A 266 6.81 -6.66 11.18
C LEU A 266 7.95 -6.29 12.12
N TRP A 267 8.94 -5.54 11.63
CA TRP A 267 10.11 -5.08 12.39
C TRP A 267 9.74 -4.24 13.62
N ASN A 268 8.70 -3.43 13.53
CA ASN A 268 8.23 -2.56 14.62
C ASN A 268 7.33 -3.35 15.60
N ALA A 269 7.90 -3.74 16.74
CA ALA A 269 7.19 -4.47 17.77
C ALA A 269 5.97 -3.74 18.36
N GLU A 270 5.95 -2.40 18.31
CA GLU A 270 4.82 -1.60 18.80
C GLU A 270 3.64 -1.58 17.82
N ALA A 271 3.89 -1.87 16.55
CA ALA A 271 2.88 -1.91 15.50
C ALA A 271 2.33 -3.33 15.27
N VAL A 272 2.28 -4.13 16.32
CA VAL A 272 1.83 -5.53 16.29
C VAL A 272 0.52 -5.66 17.09
N PRO A 273 -0.49 -6.43 16.62
CA PRO A 273 -1.69 -6.73 17.40
C PRO A 273 -1.35 -7.49 18.69
N ALA A 274 -2.11 -7.27 19.76
CA ALA A 274 -1.86 -7.89 21.05
C ALA A 274 -1.88 -9.43 20.98
N SER A 275 -2.78 -10.01 20.19
CA SER A 275 -2.84 -11.46 19.94
C SER A 275 -1.54 -12.04 19.33
N ARG A 276 -0.71 -11.21 18.69
CA ARG A 276 0.56 -11.62 18.07
C ARG A 276 1.78 -11.37 18.96
N THR A 277 1.59 -10.79 20.14
CA THR A 277 2.67 -10.55 21.12
C THR A 277 2.77 -11.63 22.19
N THR A 278 1.91 -12.64 22.13
CA THR A 278 1.86 -13.78 23.05
C THR A 278 1.94 -15.11 22.29
N LEU A 279 2.00 -16.23 23.01
CA LEU A 279 1.92 -17.57 22.41
C LEU A 279 0.62 -17.83 21.64
N PHE A 280 -0.39 -16.97 21.76
CA PHE A 280 -1.59 -17.04 20.94
C PHE A 280 -1.29 -16.84 19.43
N ALA A 281 -0.15 -16.23 19.10
CA ALA A 281 0.38 -16.18 17.74
C ALA A 281 0.51 -17.56 17.08
N LEU A 282 0.82 -18.61 17.88
CA LEU A 282 0.87 -20.00 17.39
C LEU A 282 -0.51 -20.48 16.90
N ALA A 283 -1.59 -20.20 17.64
CA ALA A 283 -2.93 -20.58 17.22
C ALA A 283 -3.31 -19.93 15.89
N SER A 284 -3.04 -18.63 15.75
CA SER A 284 -3.26 -17.89 14.51
C SER A 284 -2.45 -18.48 13.34
N ALA A 285 -1.16 -18.77 13.57
CA ALA A 285 -0.29 -19.35 12.55
C ALA A 285 -0.75 -20.76 12.15
N VAL A 286 -1.07 -21.62 13.12
CA VAL A 286 -1.53 -22.98 12.86
C VAL A 286 -2.81 -22.99 12.04
N VAL A 287 -3.80 -22.16 12.39
CA VAL A 287 -5.07 -22.11 11.67
C VAL A 287 -4.86 -21.63 10.23
N LEU A 288 -4.14 -20.52 10.02
CA LEU A 288 -3.88 -20.00 8.69
C LEU A 288 -3.10 -21.00 7.82
N LEU A 289 -2.01 -21.55 8.37
CA LEU A 289 -1.16 -22.49 7.63
C LEU A 289 -1.85 -23.84 7.39
N ALA A 290 -2.73 -24.31 8.29
CA ALA A 290 -3.54 -25.50 8.07
C ALA A 290 -4.53 -25.30 6.90
N VAL A 291 -5.23 -24.16 6.87
CA VAL A 291 -6.13 -23.83 5.74
C VAL A 291 -5.34 -23.81 4.43
N VAL A 292 -4.19 -23.16 4.40
CA VAL A 292 -3.32 -23.10 3.22
C VAL A 292 -2.79 -24.49 2.83
N ALA A 293 -2.26 -25.25 3.80
CA ALA A 293 -1.69 -26.58 3.57
C ALA A 293 -2.70 -27.58 2.99
N VAL A 294 -3.95 -27.54 3.44
CA VAL A 294 -5.03 -28.38 2.90
C VAL A 294 -5.31 -28.07 1.44
N GLY A 295 -5.22 -26.80 1.03
CA GLY A 295 -5.51 -26.40 -0.35
C GLY A 295 -4.33 -26.52 -1.30
N VAL A 296 -3.09 -26.41 -0.82
CA VAL A 296 -1.87 -26.40 -1.66
C VAL A 296 -1.75 -27.63 -2.58
N PRO A 297 -2.00 -28.89 -2.15
CA PRO A 297 -1.87 -30.05 -3.02
C PRO A 297 -2.80 -30.00 -4.26
N LEU A 298 -4.03 -29.52 -4.08
CA LEU A 298 -4.96 -29.31 -5.20
C LEU A 298 -4.50 -28.16 -6.08
N LEU A 299 -4.08 -27.08 -5.48
CA LEU A 299 -3.64 -25.89 -6.20
C LEU A 299 -2.36 -26.12 -7.00
N ALA A 300 -1.41 -26.91 -6.49
CA ALA A 300 -0.18 -27.28 -7.16
C ALA A 300 -0.41 -28.11 -8.45
N ARG A 301 -1.50 -28.86 -8.53
CA ARG A 301 -1.92 -29.56 -9.74
C ARG A 301 -2.47 -28.63 -10.82
N ARG A 302 -2.86 -27.41 -10.46
CA ARG A 302 -3.34 -26.38 -11.40
C ARG A 302 -2.15 -25.57 -11.90
N ARG A 303 -1.62 -25.92 -13.07
CA ARG A 303 -0.41 -25.30 -13.66
C ARG A 303 -0.45 -23.78 -13.69
N VAL A 304 -1.65 -23.18 -13.81
CA VAL A 304 -1.86 -21.72 -13.80
C VAL A 304 -1.50 -21.08 -12.45
N ALA A 305 -1.64 -21.82 -11.35
CA ALA A 305 -1.37 -21.31 -10.01
C ALA A 305 0.09 -21.50 -9.56
N VAL A 306 0.84 -22.38 -10.22
CA VAL A 306 2.22 -22.72 -9.84
C VAL A 306 3.14 -21.49 -9.72
N PRO A 307 3.15 -20.52 -10.67
CA PRO A 307 3.99 -19.33 -10.54
C PRO A 307 3.66 -18.51 -9.27
N LEU A 308 2.37 -18.41 -8.91
CA LEU A 308 1.95 -17.70 -7.69
C LEU A 308 2.38 -18.44 -6.41
N LEU A 309 2.35 -19.78 -6.42
CA LEU A 309 2.88 -20.58 -5.30
C LEU A 309 4.39 -20.42 -5.15
N VAL A 310 5.13 -20.40 -6.24
CA VAL A 310 6.59 -20.21 -6.23
C VAL A 310 6.94 -18.84 -5.67
N VAL A 311 6.31 -17.76 -6.15
CA VAL A 311 6.59 -16.43 -5.63
C VAL A 311 6.17 -16.31 -4.16
N ALA A 312 5.11 -16.98 -3.73
CA ALA A 312 4.72 -17.01 -2.32
C ALA A 312 5.80 -17.64 -1.44
N ALA A 313 6.36 -18.77 -1.85
CA ALA A 313 7.48 -19.41 -1.16
C ALA A 313 8.71 -18.50 -1.09
N VAL A 314 9.09 -17.87 -2.20
CA VAL A 314 10.22 -16.93 -2.26
C VAL A 314 9.96 -15.72 -1.35
N ALA A 315 8.76 -15.14 -1.39
CA ALA A 315 8.38 -13.97 -0.61
C ALA A 315 8.37 -14.21 0.92
N ILE A 316 8.30 -15.46 1.34
CA ILE A 316 8.41 -15.87 2.75
C ILE A 316 9.85 -16.21 3.11
N VAL A 317 10.52 -17.04 2.29
CA VAL A 317 11.85 -17.56 2.60
C VAL A 317 12.93 -16.48 2.48
N ALA A 318 12.89 -15.66 1.42
CA ALA A 318 13.90 -14.64 1.21
C ALA A 318 14.00 -13.62 2.36
N PRO A 319 12.90 -13.00 2.84
CA PRO A 319 12.97 -12.11 4.00
C PRO A 319 13.38 -12.82 5.30
N ALA A 320 13.06 -14.10 5.47
CA ALA A 320 13.51 -14.87 6.62
C ALA A 320 15.04 -15.06 6.60
N VAL A 321 15.61 -15.34 5.43
CA VAL A 321 17.06 -15.44 5.22
C VAL A 321 17.71 -14.06 5.41
N TRP A 322 17.14 -12.99 4.87
CA TRP A 322 17.66 -11.63 5.03
C TRP A 322 17.67 -11.14 6.49
N ALA A 323 16.79 -11.67 7.33
CA ALA A 323 16.75 -11.34 8.75
C ALA A 323 17.83 -12.08 9.58
N THR A 324 18.57 -13.02 9.00
CA THR A 324 19.72 -13.67 9.68
C THR A 324 20.94 -12.76 9.69
N GLY A 325 21.90 -13.01 10.60
CA GLY A 325 23.14 -12.22 10.66
C GLY A 325 23.88 -12.15 9.32
N PRO A 326 24.19 -13.27 8.65
CA PRO A 326 24.78 -13.25 7.30
C PRO A 326 23.88 -12.57 6.26
N GLY A 327 22.57 -12.78 6.33
CA GLY A 327 21.61 -12.17 5.40
C GLY A 327 21.58 -10.64 5.51
N ILE A 328 21.61 -10.09 6.74
CA ILE A 328 21.71 -8.65 6.99
C ILE A 328 22.96 -8.08 6.32
N ALA A 329 24.14 -8.72 6.51
CA ALA A 329 25.39 -8.25 5.92
C ALA A 329 25.33 -8.23 4.39
N VAL A 330 24.74 -9.26 3.76
CA VAL A 330 24.56 -9.30 2.30
C VAL A 330 23.63 -8.20 1.82
N VAL A 331 22.50 -7.95 2.49
CA VAL A 331 21.56 -6.90 2.11
C VAL A 331 22.16 -5.51 2.32
N GLU A 332 22.93 -5.29 3.38
CA GLU A 332 23.68 -4.05 3.62
C GLU A 332 24.64 -3.76 2.48
N GLU A 333 25.39 -4.77 2.04
CA GLU A 333 26.34 -4.63 0.93
C GLU A 333 25.63 -4.37 -0.40
N LEU A 334 24.53 -5.08 -0.68
CA LEU A 334 23.73 -4.85 -1.87
C LEU A 334 23.17 -3.41 -1.92
N ILE A 335 22.69 -2.89 -0.79
CA ILE A 335 22.16 -1.52 -0.71
C ILE A 335 23.28 -0.49 -0.93
N ARG A 336 24.50 -0.75 -0.41
CA ARG A 336 25.66 0.12 -0.67
C ARG A 336 26.10 0.08 -2.13
N ALA A 337 26.10 -1.12 -2.74
CA ALA A 337 26.56 -1.30 -4.10
C ALA A 337 25.58 -0.78 -5.16
N VAL A 338 24.27 -0.82 -4.89
CA VAL A 338 23.24 -0.48 -5.88
C VAL A 338 22.26 0.54 -5.28
N PRO A 339 22.35 1.81 -5.70
CA PRO A 339 21.41 2.84 -5.30
C PRO A 339 19.96 2.45 -5.59
N GLY A 340 19.04 2.75 -4.66
CA GLY A 340 17.61 2.42 -4.78
C GLY A 340 17.21 1.08 -4.18
N LEU A 341 18.14 0.16 -3.86
CA LEU A 341 17.83 -1.10 -3.19
C LEU A 341 17.46 -0.93 -1.70
N GLY A 342 17.51 0.27 -1.14
CA GLY A 342 17.03 0.56 0.23
C GLY A 342 15.60 0.10 0.52
N VAL A 343 14.78 -0.12 -0.52
CA VAL A 343 13.43 -0.70 -0.41
C VAL A 343 13.45 -2.14 0.14
N LEU A 344 14.56 -2.88 0.02
CA LEU A 344 14.71 -4.25 0.49
C LEU A 344 14.88 -4.36 2.01
N ARG A 345 15.28 -3.28 2.70
CA ARG A 345 15.53 -3.30 4.16
C ARG A 345 14.34 -3.75 4.99
N ASP A 346 13.09 -3.39 4.61
CA ASP A 346 11.86 -3.88 5.25
C ASP A 346 11.37 -5.15 4.51
N GLY A 347 11.98 -6.29 4.84
CA GLY A 347 11.71 -7.56 4.17
C GLY A 347 10.26 -8.04 4.31
N GLN A 348 9.58 -7.74 5.44
CA GLN A 348 8.20 -8.16 5.67
C GLN A 348 7.20 -7.54 4.66
N LYS A 349 7.50 -6.40 4.03
CA LYS A 349 6.64 -5.83 2.97
C LYS A 349 6.41 -6.80 1.82
N TRP A 350 7.40 -7.61 1.48
CA TRP A 350 7.36 -8.55 0.35
C TRP A 350 6.46 -9.76 0.58
N VAL A 351 6.13 -10.06 1.85
CA VAL A 351 5.20 -11.16 2.19
C VAL A 351 3.81 -10.96 1.57
N ALA A 352 3.42 -9.72 1.23
CA ALA A 352 2.21 -9.44 0.47
C ALA A 352 2.09 -10.26 -0.83
N LEU A 353 3.22 -10.61 -1.47
CA LEU A 353 3.24 -11.44 -2.68
C LEU A 353 2.75 -12.88 -2.44
N ALA A 354 2.73 -13.35 -1.19
CA ALA A 354 2.20 -14.67 -0.85
C ALA A 354 0.66 -14.69 -0.85
N VAL A 355 0.02 -13.52 -0.66
CA VAL A 355 -1.42 -13.45 -0.40
C VAL A 355 -2.29 -13.95 -1.56
N PRO A 356 -2.02 -13.65 -2.84
CA PRO A 356 -2.80 -14.23 -3.95
C PRO A 356 -2.78 -15.77 -3.94
N ALA A 357 -1.63 -16.39 -3.66
CA ALA A 357 -1.53 -17.84 -3.57
C ALA A 357 -2.24 -18.40 -2.33
N TYR A 358 -2.15 -17.72 -1.19
CA TYR A 358 -2.83 -18.11 0.05
C TYR A 358 -4.36 -18.03 -0.10
N ALA A 359 -4.87 -16.98 -0.73
CA ALA A 359 -6.28 -16.84 -1.06
C ALA A 359 -6.77 -18.00 -1.94
N LEU A 360 -6.01 -18.34 -2.97
CA LEU A 360 -6.31 -19.48 -3.85
C LEU A 360 -6.22 -20.81 -3.10
N ALA A 361 -5.25 -20.99 -2.22
CA ALA A 361 -5.14 -22.20 -1.39
C ALA A 361 -6.32 -22.30 -0.42
N GLY A 362 -6.75 -21.20 0.18
CA GLY A 362 -7.97 -21.17 1.01
C GLY A 362 -9.21 -21.59 0.24
N ALA A 363 -9.39 -21.10 -0.98
CA ALA A 363 -10.49 -21.55 -1.86
C ALA A 363 -10.35 -23.04 -2.21
N ALA A 364 -9.15 -23.50 -2.53
CA ALA A 364 -8.86 -24.90 -2.87
C ALA A 364 -9.10 -25.85 -1.69
N ALA A 365 -8.89 -25.40 -0.44
CA ALA A 365 -9.19 -26.18 0.75
C ALA A 365 -10.66 -26.62 0.84
N VAL A 366 -11.57 -25.72 0.43
CA VAL A 366 -13.02 -26.06 0.37
C VAL A 366 -13.28 -27.19 -0.63
N VAL A 367 -12.62 -27.19 -1.79
CA VAL A 367 -12.74 -28.25 -2.79
C VAL A 367 -12.13 -29.56 -2.27
N THR A 368 -10.96 -29.49 -1.66
CA THR A 368 -10.24 -30.64 -1.10
C THR A 368 -11.05 -31.37 -0.02
N LEU A 369 -11.74 -30.62 0.83
CA LEU A 369 -12.53 -31.19 1.94
C LEU A 369 -13.95 -31.60 1.53
N ARG A 370 -14.43 -31.14 0.36
CA ARG A 370 -15.80 -31.36 -0.13
C ARG A 370 -16.28 -32.83 -0.11
N PRO A 371 -15.43 -33.85 -0.36
CA PRO A 371 -15.88 -35.24 -0.28
C PRO A 371 -16.28 -35.70 1.13
N ARG A 372 -15.85 -34.97 2.19
CA ARG A 372 -16.08 -35.32 3.59
C ARG A 372 -16.96 -34.32 4.32
N ILE A 373 -16.90 -33.04 3.95
CA ILE A 373 -17.55 -31.93 4.65
C ILE A 373 -18.25 -31.05 3.62
N PRO A 374 -19.52 -30.67 3.84
CA PRO A 374 -20.21 -29.73 2.96
C PRO A 374 -19.41 -28.42 2.80
N ALA A 375 -19.37 -27.88 1.56
CA ALA A 375 -18.57 -26.69 1.24
C ALA A 375 -18.92 -25.48 2.12
N ILE A 376 -20.21 -25.27 2.43
CA ILE A 376 -20.66 -24.19 3.32
C ILE A 376 -20.10 -24.38 4.74
N ALA A 377 -20.18 -25.59 5.28
CA ALA A 377 -19.64 -25.90 6.62
C ALA A 377 -18.12 -25.67 6.67
N THR A 378 -17.38 -26.16 5.66
CA THR A 378 -15.94 -25.91 5.54
C THR A 378 -15.63 -24.42 5.53
N ALA A 379 -16.33 -23.64 4.68
CA ALA A 379 -16.11 -22.20 4.60
C ALA A 379 -16.43 -21.50 5.91
N THR A 380 -17.55 -21.84 6.56
CA THR A 380 -17.92 -21.25 7.85
C THR A 380 -16.86 -21.52 8.92
N VAL A 381 -16.39 -22.78 9.03
CA VAL A 381 -15.37 -23.16 10.01
C VAL A 381 -14.04 -22.45 9.72
N CYS A 382 -13.58 -22.45 8.47
CA CYS A 382 -12.33 -21.76 8.09
C CYS A 382 -12.41 -20.25 8.37
N CYS A 383 -13.48 -19.58 7.94
CA CYS A 383 -13.66 -18.15 8.17
C CYS A 383 -13.76 -17.82 9.67
N ALA A 384 -14.56 -18.58 10.43
CA ALA A 384 -14.72 -18.38 11.87
C ALA A 384 -13.39 -18.61 12.62
N ALA A 385 -12.63 -19.65 12.28
CA ALA A 385 -11.34 -19.94 12.89
C ALA A 385 -10.30 -18.85 12.58
N LEU A 386 -10.21 -18.39 11.34
CA LEU A 386 -9.32 -17.29 10.94
C LEU A 386 -9.67 -15.99 11.68
N ILE A 387 -10.96 -15.68 11.84
CA ILE A 387 -11.42 -14.49 12.55
C ILE A 387 -11.14 -14.63 14.05
N ALA A 388 -11.44 -15.77 14.66
CA ALA A 388 -11.28 -16.00 16.08
C ALA A 388 -9.80 -16.01 16.53
N THR A 389 -8.88 -16.37 15.65
CA THR A 389 -7.43 -16.38 15.95
C THR A 389 -6.72 -15.06 15.71
N LEU A 390 -7.42 -14.02 15.26
CA LEU A 390 -6.92 -12.64 15.16
C LEU A 390 -8.05 -11.67 15.59
N PRO A 391 -8.55 -11.77 16.83
CA PRO A 391 -9.74 -11.04 17.26
C PRO A 391 -9.54 -9.53 17.31
N ASP A 392 -8.34 -9.10 17.63
CA ASP A 392 -7.97 -7.70 17.74
C ASP A 392 -7.82 -6.97 16.38
N LEU A 393 -7.93 -7.64 15.25
CA LEU A 393 -8.11 -6.94 13.97
C LEU A 393 -9.52 -6.29 13.87
N ALA A 394 -10.46 -6.74 14.68
CA ALA A 394 -11.77 -6.11 14.79
C ALA A 394 -11.65 -4.66 15.28
N TRP A 395 -12.61 -3.84 14.87
CA TRP A 395 -12.85 -2.48 15.38
C TRP A 395 -11.61 -1.57 15.44
N GLY A 396 -10.91 -1.41 14.29
CA GLY A 396 -9.72 -0.55 14.21
C GLY A 396 -8.51 -1.12 14.93
N VAL A 397 -8.28 -2.42 14.76
CA VAL A 397 -7.20 -3.16 15.44
C VAL A 397 -7.23 -2.92 16.95
N GLY A 398 -8.34 -3.35 17.57
CA GLY A 398 -8.56 -3.18 19.01
C GLY A 398 -8.70 -1.72 19.43
N GLY A 399 -9.23 -0.85 18.57
CA GLY A 399 -9.43 0.58 18.83
C GLY A 399 -8.18 1.45 18.67
N ARG A 400 -7.03 0.87 18.28
CA ARG A 400 -5.76 1.60 18.10
C ARG A 400 -5.75 2.42 16.79
N VAL A 401 -6.45 1.96 15.75
CA VAL A 401 -6.64 2.68 14.48
C VAL A 401 -7.97 3.41 14.54
N ARG A 402 -7.91 4.66 14.98
CA ARG A 402 -9.08 5.54 15.19
C ARG A 402 -8.79 6.95 14.68
N PRO A 403 -9.81 7.72 14.29
CA PRO A 403 -9.61 9.12 13.95
C PRO A 403 -9.31 9.95 15.19
N VAL A 404 -8.52 11.00 14.99
CA VAL A 404 -8.19 12.02 15.99
C VAL A 404 -8.56 13.40 15.47
N HIS A 405 -8.61 14.41 16.37
CA HIS A 405 -8.89 15.79 16.02
C HIS A 405 -7.67 16.66 16.33
N TYR A 406 -7.32 17.50 15.38
CA TYR A 406 -6.25 18.48 15.59
C TYR A 406 -6.71 19.58 16.56
N PRO A 407 -5.86 20.06 17.47
CA PRO A 407 -6.14 21.23 18.29
C PRO A 407 -6.40 22.48 17.42
N PRO A 408 -7.19 23.45 17.91
CA PRO A 408 -7.55 24.65 17.14
C PRO A 408 -6.37 25.49 16.67
N GLY A 409 -5.24 25.46 17.38
CA GLY A 409 -4.02 26.17 17.01
C GLY A 409 -3.37 25.72 15.69
N TRP A 410 -3.55 24.46 15.30
CA TRP A 410 -2.94 23.92 14.09
C TRP A 410 -3.46 24.57 12.79
N PRO A 411 -4.78 24.70 12.56
CA PRO A 411 -5.30 25.41 11.40
C PRO A 411 -4.85 26.87 11.36
N ALA A 412 -4.80 27.55 12.52
CA ALA A 412 -4.40 28.94 12.62
C ALA A 412 -2.90 29.13 12.28
N ALA A 413 -2.02 28.29 12.85
CA ALA A 413 -0.60 28.29 12.53
C ALA A 413 -0.34 28.00 11.05
N ALA A 414 -1.04 27.01 10.47
CA ALA A 414 -0.94 26.70 9.05
C ALA A 414 -1.43 27.89 8.18
N ALA A 415 -2.47 28.62 8.59
CA ALA A 415 -2.95 29.80 7.86
C ALA A 415 -1.90 30.91 7.83
N VAL A 416 -1.21 31.18 8.95
CA VAL A 416 -0.13 32.16 9.03
C VAL A 416 1.01 31.81 8.06
N ILE A 417 1.48 30.56 8.07
CA ILE A 417 2.55 30.10 7.19
C ILE A 417 2.11 30.12 5.72
N ASN A 418 0.87 29.74 5.43
CA ASN A 418 0.33 29.71 4.07
C ASN A 418 0.07 31.10 3.46
N ALA A 419 -0.05 32.15 4.28
CA ALA A 419 -0.12 33.52 3.83
C ALA A 419 1.22 34.04 3.26
N ASP A 420 2.34 33.54 3.79
CA ASP A 420 3.71 33.86 3.34
C ASP A 420 4.53 32.55 3.36
N PRO A 421 4.44 31.71 2.30
CA PRO A 421 4.99 30.36 2.28
C PRO A 421 6.50 30.34 2.08
N ARG A 422 7.24 30.56 3.16
CA ARG A 422 8.71 30.46 3.25
C ARG A 422 9.11 29.19 3.98
N PRO A 423 10.36 28.69 3.79
CA PRO A 423 10.81 27.45 4.41
C PRO A 423 10.64 27.44 5.92
N VAL A 424 10.19 26.31 6.44
CA VAL A 424 9.83 26.10 7.84
C VAL A 424 10.82 25.14 8.49
N ALA A 425 11.47 25.59 9.56
CA ALA A 425 12.20 24.72 10.48
C ALA A 425 11.30 24.36 11.66
N VAL A 426 11.43 23.16 12.20
CA VAL A 426 10.50 22.65 13.22
C VAL A 426 11.26 22.16 14.46
N LEU A 427 10.71 22.43 15.65
CA LEU A 427 11.14 21.88 16.93
C LEU A 427 9.97 21.13 17.60
N PRO A 428 10.23 20.02 18.30
CA PRO A 428 11.48 19.26 18.32
C PRO A 428 11.87 18.76 16.92
N VAL A 429 13.13 18.44 16.76
CA VAL A 429 13.80 18.24 15.46
C VAL A 429 13.53 16.87 14.80
N ASP A 430 12.81 15.98 15.45
CA ASP A 430 12.52 14.64 14.94
C ASP A 430 11.44 14.66 13.84
N SER A 431 11.58 13.78 12.85
CA SER A 431 10.56 13.55 11.81
C SER A 431 9.32 12.87 12.38
N MET A 432 9.49 12.02 13.41
CA MET A 432 8.41 11.41 14.18
C MET A 432 8.16 12.22 15.44
N ARG A 433 6.88 12.50 15.72
CA ARG A 433 6.48 13.36 16.84
C ARG A 433 5.51 12.65 17.77
N SER A 434 5.58 12.96 19.05
CA SER A 434 4.63 12.50 20.06
C SER A 434 3.69 13.64 20.45
N PHE A 435 2.42 13.50 20.13
CA PHE A 435 1.37 14.45 20.50
C PHE A 435 0.39 13.79 21.46
N THR A 436 0.20 14.35 22.64
CA THR A 436 -0.72 13.80 23.66
C THR A 436 -2.17 13.68 23.15
N TRP A 437 -2.59 14.59 22.29
CA TRP A 437 -3.91 14.58 21.66
C TRP A 437 -4.05 13.55 20.51
N ALA A 438 -2.94 13.05 19.94
CA ALA A 438 -2.97 12.05 18.88
C ALA A 438 -2.96 10.59 19.42
N GLY A 439 -2.57 10.40 20.68
CA GLY A 439 -2.41 9.11 21.35
C GLY A 439 -0.96 8.78 21.67
N ASP A 440 -0.71 7.53 22.10
CA ASP A 440 0.59 7.12 22.63
C ASP A 440 1.65 6.82 21.56
N ALA A 441 1.22 6.54 20.32
CA ALA A 441 2.14 6.22 19.24
C ALA A 441 2.73 7.48 18.62
N PRO A 442 4.05 7.49 18.31
CA PRO A 442 4.63 8.59 17.56
C PRO A 442 4.05 8.63 16.14
N VAL A 443 3.95 9.83 15.57
CA VAL A 443 3.38 10.08 14.25
C VAL A 443 4.33 10.92 13.41
N LEU A 444 4.32 10.75 12.09
CA LEU A 444 5.00 11.67 11.19
C LEU A 444 4.43 13.08 11.34
N ASP A 445 5.30 14.08 11.24
CA ASP A 445 4.89 15.48 11.32
C ASP A 445 3.82 15.80 10.27
N PRO A 446 2.65 16.31 10.68
CA PRO A 446 1.59 16.70 9.75
C PRO A 446 1.90 17.96 8.94
N LEU A 447 2.79 18.81 9.44
CA LEU A 447 3.03 20.14 8.89
C LEU A 447 3.46 20.14 7.42
N PRO A 448 4.36 19.21 6.93
CA PRO A 448 4.75 19.15 5.53
C PRO A 448 3.59 18.97 4.55
N ARG A 449 2.47 18.40 5.00
CA ARG A 449 1.27 18.22 4.17
C ARG A 449 0.30 19.39 4.28
N TRP A 450 0.34 20.11 5.40
CA TRP A 450 -0.64 21.15 5.73
C TRP A 450 -0.23 22.57 5.29
N VAL A 451 1.05 22.77 4.97
CA VAL A 451 1.54 24.06 4.49
C VAL A 451 2.03 24.01 3.05
N ARG A 452 2.01 25.17 2.37
CA ARG A 452 2.54 25.33 1.01
C ARG A 452 4.07 25.43 1.01
N ALA A 453 4.62 25.85 2.14
CA ALA A 453 6.05 26.00 2.35
C ALA A 453 6.75 24.64 2.40
N ASP A 454 8.04 24.60 2.06
CA ASP A 454 8.86 23.44 2.33
C ASP A 454 9.17 23.35 3.83
N VAL A 455 8.98 22.17 4.42
CA VAL A 455 9.29 21.91 5.82
C VAL A 455 10.58 21.12 5.89
N LEU A 456 11.60 21.73 6.48
CA LEU A 456 12.93 21.15 6.59
C LEU A 456 12.92 19.94 7.54
N SER A 457 13.10 18.75 6.97
CA SER A 457 13.13 17.49 7.71
C SER A 457 14.45 16.77 7.47
N THR A 458 15.09 16.31 8.54
CA THR A 458 16.31 15.50 8.44
C THR A 458 16.03 14.11 7.87
N GLY A 459 14.82 13.59 8.03
CA GLY A 459 14.48 12.22 7.70
C GLY A 459 15.01 11.18 8.68
N ASP A 460 15.63 11.61 9.77
CA ASP A 460 16.17 10.72 10.81
C ASP A 460 15.03 9.93 11.47
N LEU A 461 15.29 8.66 11.77
CA LEU A 461 14.36 7.77 12.45
C LEU A 461 15.02 7.14 13.66
N THR A 462 14.42 7.30 14.84
CA THR A 462 14.86 6.60 16.05
C THR A 462 14.05 5.31 16.22
N ILE A 463 14.73 4.17 16.14
CA ILE A 463 14.15 2.84 16.26
C ILE A 463 14.87 2.10 17.40
N ALA A 464 14.12 1.69 18.42
CA ALA A 464 14.66 1.00 19.60
C ALA A 464 15.90 1.70 20.20
N GLY A 465 15.84 3.05 20.29
CA GLY A 465 16.93 3.87 20.84
C GLY A 465 18.13 4.10 19.91
N ARG A 466 18.09 3.60 18.68
CA ARG A 466 19.12 3.83 17.64
C ARG A 466 18.58 4.78 16.57
N THR A 467 19.34 5.83 16.28
CA THR A 467 19.01 6.75 15.19
C THR A 467 19.56 6.22 13.87
N VAL A 468 18.66 6.00 12.91
CA VAL A 468 18.99 5.76 11.50
C VAL A 468 18.97 7.13 10.82
N PRO A 469 20.13 7.64 10.35
CA PRO A 469 20.19 8.96 9.73
C PRO A 469 19.39 9.01 8.44
N GLY A 470 18.75 10.16 8.22
CA GLY A 470 18.05 10.46 6.98
C GLY A 470 18.92 11.26 6.00
N GLU A 471 18.34 11.66 4.88
CA GLU A 471 19.05 12.28 3.76
C GLU A 471 19.12 13.82 3.85
N GLY A 472 18.37 14.48 4.78
CA GLY A 472 18.22 15.94 4.89
C GLY A 472 19.45 16.62 5.49
N VAL A 473 20.51 16.84 4.71
CA VAL A 473 21.77 17.48 5.18
C VAL A 473 21.55 18.93 5.60
N HIS A 474 20.89 19.73 4.77
CA HIS A 474 20.59 21.13 5.09
C HIS A 474 19.65 21.26 6.29
N ALA A 475 18.63 20.42 6.37
CA ALA A 475 17.74 20.38 7.54
C ALA A 475 18.52 20.09 8.84
N ARG A 476 19.50 19.19 8.79
CA ARG A 476 20.37 18.87 9.92
C ARG A 476 21.29 20.04 10.30
N GLU A 477 21.75 20.81 9.33
CA GLU A 477 22.52 22.05 9.59
C GLU A 477 21.65 23.11 10.28
N VAL A 478 20.46 23.39 9.74
CA VAL A 478 19.47 24.31 10.33
C VAL A 478 19.11 23.86 11.76
N GLN A 479 18.90 22.57 11.96
CA GLN A 479 18.66 22.00 13.29
C GLN A 479 19.79 22.30 14.28
N ARG A 480 21.04 22.14 13.85
CA ARG A 480 22.22 22.50 14.71
C ARG A 480 22.23 23.98 15.05
N LEU A 481 21.93 24.87 14.11
CA LEU A 481 21.81 26.30 14.34
C LEU A 481 20.73 26.62 15.38
N LEU A 482 19.54 26.03 15.25
CA LEU A 482 18.44 26.20 16.21
C LEU A 482 18.82 25.72 17.61
N LEU A 483 19.44 24.54 17.74
CA LEU A 483 19.84 23.97 19.03
C LEU A 483 21.00 24.73 19.66
N SER A 484 21.86 25.38 18.88
CA SER A 484 22.92 26.24 19.37
C SER A 484 22.45 27.66 19.76
N GLY A 485 21.16 27.97 19.58
CA GLY A 485 20.59 29.28 19.89
C GLY A 485 20.99 30.38 18.90
N ALA A 486 21.19 30.02 17.62
CA ALA A 486 21.51 30.99 16.58
C ALA A 486 20.48 32.12 16.51
N ASP A 487 20.95 33.31 16.21
CA ASP A 487 20.12 34.50 16.04
C ASP A 487 19.29 34.47 14.77
N ARG A 488 18.39 35.45 14.66
CA ARG A 488 17.49 35.58 13.52
C ARG A 488 18.22 35.69 12.18
N GLU A 489 19.32 36.44 12.16
CA GLU A 489 20.06 36.73 10.92
C GLU A 489 20.74 35.47 10.38
N ARG A 490 21.35 34.68 11.24
CA ARG A 490 21.95 33.38 10.87
C ARG A 490 20.93 32.38 10.36
N LEU A 491 19.78 32.32 11.01
CA LEU A 491 18.69 31.45 10.57
C LEU A 491 18.13 31.91 9.22
N ALA A 492 17.96 33.23 9.03
CA ALA A 492 17.50 33.79 7.74
C ALA A 492 18.54 33.55 6.63
N ALA A 493 19.83 33.72 6.91
CA ALA A 493 20.91 33.43 5.96
C ALA A 493 20.96 31.93 5.58
N ALA A 494 20.53 31.05 6.48
CA ALA A 494 20.34 29.61 6.20
C ALA A 494 19.01 29.30 5.47
N GLY A 495 18.28 30.33 4.98
CA GLY A 495 17.05 30.14 4.22
C GLY A 495 15.80 29.86 5.05
N VAL A 496 15.86 29.97 6.40
CA VAL A 496 14.70 29.72 7.26
C VAL A 496 13.77 30.94 7.27
N GLY A 497 12.55 30.75 6.85
CA GLY A 497 11.51 31.80 6.89
C GLY A 497 10.70 31.78 8.19
N TRP A 498 10.39 30.58 8.66
CA TRP A 498 9.60 30.34 9.86
C TRP A 498 10.24 29.28 10.75
N VAL A 499 10.08 29.42 12.08
CA VAL A 499 10.35 28.35 13.03
C VAL A 499 9.05 27.99 13.73
N VAL A 500 8.68 26.72 13.70
CA VAL A 500 7.50 26.18 14.37
C VAL A 500 7.96 25.33 15.55
N VAL A 501 7.41 25.63 16.73
CA VAL A 501 7.61 24.83 17.94
C VAL A 501 6.29 24.16 18.30
N THR A 502 6.27 22.83 18.37
CA THR A 502 5.08 22.03 18.72
C THR A 502 5.22 21.46 20.13
N GLY A 503 4.14 21.55 20.91
CA GLY A 503 4.11 21.12 22.30
C GLY A 503 4.95 21.99 23.24
N PRO A 504 5.29 21.49 24.44
CA PRO A 504 6.14 22.20 25.39
C PRO A 504 7.58 22.26 24.86
N GLY A 505 7.94 23.39 24.26
CA GLY A 505 9.27 23.62 23.70
C GLY A 505 9.92 24.89 24.26
N PRO A 506 11.21 25.14 23.95
CA PRO A 506 11.91 26.32 24.40
C PRO A 506 11.30 27.60 23.83
N ALA A 507 11.19 28.63 24.64
CA ALA A 507 10.90 29.97 24.16
C ALA A 507 12.12 30.50 23.38
N LEU A 508 11.95 30.75 22.09
CA LEU A 508 13.02 31.28 21.24
C LEU A 508 13.03 32.80 21.30
N ARG A 509 14.24 33.39 21.15
CA ARG A 509 14.41 34.86 21.05
C ARG A 509 14.14 35.37 19.65
N LEU A 510 12.97 34.99 19.10
CA LEU A 510 12.51 35.34 17.75
C LEU A 510 11.15 36.02 17.84
N PRO A 511 10.78 36.90 16.89
CA PRO A 511 9.45 37.50 16.85
C PRO A 511 8.36 36.43 16.71
N VAL A 512 7.36 36.47 17.59
CA VAL A 512 6.22 35.56 17.59
C VAL A 512 5.20 36.05 16.57
N ALA A 513 4.88 35.22 15.58
CA ALA A 513 3.81 35.46 14.60
C ALA A 513 2.47 34.85 15.04
N TYR A 514 2.52 33.69 15.70
CA TYR A 514 1.35 33.03 16.26
C TYR A 514 1.75 32.21 17.49
N ARG A 515 0.85 32.14 18.50
CA ARG A 515 1.07 31.30 19.68
C ARG A 515 -0.24 30.75 20.21
N ASP A 516 -0.24 29.46 20.48
CA ASP A 516 -1.29 28.74 21.20
C ASP A 516 -0.62 27.76 22.20
N THR A 517 -1.44 27.01 22.93
CA THR A 517 -0.97 25.98 23.90
C THR A 517 -0.16 24.87 23.23
N ASP A 518 -0.52 24.49 22.00
CA ASP A 518 0.04 23.34 21.31
C ASP A 518 1.08 23.69 20.23
N ILE A 519 1.10 24.95 19.75
CA ILE A 519 1.94 25.36 18.63
C ILE A 519 2.31 26.83 18.71
N THR A 520 3.58 27.14 18.46
CA THR A 520 4.08 28.51 18.34
C THR A 520 4.80 28.68 17.01
N VAL A 521 4.50 29.75 16.28
CA VAL A 521 5.15 30.13 15.01
C VAL A 521 5.95 31.39 15.22
N TYR A 522 7.24 31.33 14.91
CA TYR A 522 8.18 32.46 14.99
C TYR A 522 8.56 32.93 13.58
N ALA A 523 8.62 34.25 13.37
CA ALA A 523 9.05 34.85 12.12
C ALA A 523 10.57 35.02 12.08
N VAL A 524 11.20 34.48 11.04
CA VAL A 524 12.64 34.61 10.79
C VAL A 524 12.89 35.49 9.58
N GLY A 525 12.30 35.20 8.45
CA GLY A 525 12.30 36.05 7.26
C GLY A 525 13.28 35.63 6.17
N GLY A 526 13.99 34.51 6.32
CA GLY A 526 14.75 33.91 5.23
C GLY A 526 13.84 33.28 4.17
N ASP A 527 14.40 33.01 3.00
CA ASP A 527 13.71 32.38 1.89
C ASP A 527 14.68 31.55 1.05
N THR A 528 14.14 30.61 0.29
CA THR A 528 14.91 29.84 -0.70
C THR A 528 14.22 29.91 -2.05
N PRO A 529 14.98 30.00 -3.16
CA PRO A 529 14.38 30.03 -4.50
C PRO A 529 13.64 28.74 -4.79
N ALA A 530 12.51 28.86 -5.53
CA ALA A 530 11.74 27.71 -5.97
C ALA A 530 12.61 26.75 -6.80
N SER A 531 12.37 25.45 -6.66
CA SER A 531 13.12 24.44 -7.40
C SER A 531 12.93 24.60 -8.92
N PRO A 532 14.01 24.62 -9.73
CA PRO A 532 13.93 24.69 -11.19
C PRO A 532 13.27 23.46 -11.81
N HIS A 533 13.19 22.35 -11.07
CA HIS A 533 12.64 21.08 -11.54
C HIS A 533 11.13 20.91 -11.30
N ARG A 534 10.46 21.94 -10.73
CA ARG A 534 9.03 21.87 -10.36
C ARG A 534 8.13 21.53 -11.55
N THR A 535 8.38 22.12 -12.71
CA THR A 535 7.58 21.85 -13.94
C THR A 535 7.72 20.40 -14.40
N VAL A 536 8.94 19.85 -14.37
CA VAL A 536 9.18 18.44 -14.73
C VAL A 536 8.45 17.52 -13.76
N MET A 537 8.53 17.80 -12.46
CA MET A 537 7.85 16.99 -11.44
C MET A 537 6.33 17.05 -11.60
N LEU A 538 5.75 18.21 -11.88
CA LEU A 538 4.32 18.32 -12.19
C LEU A 538 3.94 17.49 -13.42
N ALA A 539 4.75 17.52 -14.50
CA ALA A 539 4.48 16.77 -15.71
C ALA A 539 4.46 15.25 -15.46
N VAL A 540 5.46 14.70 -14.75
CA VAL A 540 5.50 13.26 -14.49
C VAL A 540 4.39 12.79 -13.54
N HIS A 541 4.03 13.60 -12.54
CA HIS A 541 2.90 13.29 -11.66
C HIS A 541 1.55 13.33 -12.41
N THR A 542 1.39 14.33 -13.31
CA THR A 542 0.21 14.42 -14.18
C THR A 542 0.15 13.25 -15.16
N GLY A 543 1.29 12.81 -15.68
CA GLY A 543 1.40 11.59 -16.50
C GLY A 543 0.94 10.33 -15.74
N TRP A 544 1.37 10.16 -14.49
CA TRP A 544 0.88 9.09 -13.62
C TRP A 544 -0.63 9.18 -13.40
N LEU A 545 -1.17 10.36 -13.12
CA LEU A 545 -2.62 10.57 -12.97
C LEU A 545 -3.37 10.22 -14.26
N GLY A 546 -2.79 10.58 -15.42
CA GLY A 546 -3.31 10.21 -16.74
C GLY A 546 -3.41 8.70 -16.95
N LEU A 547 -2.41 7.93 -16.49
CA LEU A 547 -2.45 6.46 -16.49
C LEU A 547 -3.58 5.92 -15.62
N LEU A 548 -3.73 6.47 -14.41
CA LEU A 548 -4.77 6.05 -13.47
C LEU A 548 -6.18 6.34 -14.03
N VAL A 549 -6.44 7.57 -14.46
CA VAL A 549 -7.74 8.00 -14.98
C VAL A 549 -8.05 7.33 -16.32
N GLY A 550 -7.08 7.30 -17.24
CA GLY A 550 -7.22 6.65 -18.55
C GLY A 550 -7.45 5.15 -18.44
N GLY A 551 -6.74 4.47 -17.53
CA GLY A 551 -6.95 3.07 -17.21
C GLY A 551 -8.36 2.80 -16.67
N LEU A 552 -8.83 3.62 -15.72
CA LEU A 552 -10.19 3.53 -15.17
C LEU A 552 -11.26 3.76 -16.26
N ALA A 553 -11.13 4.84 -17.02
CA ALA A 553 -12.07 5.18 -18.10
C ALA A 553 -12.15 4.07 -19.16
N GLY A 554 -10.99 3.54 -19.57
CA GLY A 554 -10.93 2.41 -20.50
C GLY A 554 -11.60 1.15 -19.94
N MET A 555 -11.32 0.79 -18.69
CA MET A 555 -11.95 -0.35 -18.01
C MET A 555 -13.49 -0.22 -17.96
N LEU A 556 -14.01 0.97 -17.61
CA LEU A 556 -15.44 1.23 -17.52
C LEU A 556 -16.12 1.25 -18.90
N ALA A 557 -15.53 1.92 -19.90
CA ALA A 557 -16.07 1.99 -21.25
C ALA A 557 -16.22 0.62 -21.91
N PHE A 558 -15.21 -0.24 -21.76
CA PHE A 558 -15.29 -1.62 -22.27
C PHE A 558 -16.26 -2.51 -21.48
N GLY A 559 -16.38 -2.27 -20.16
CA GLY A 559 -17.37 -2.95 -19.32
C GLY A 559 -18.80 -2.62 -19.73
N LEU A 560 -19.10 -1.36 -20.03
CA LEU A 560 -20.40 -0.90 -20.50
C LEU A 560 -20.75 -1.47 -21.90
N ARG A 561 -19.81 -1.46 -22.84
CA ARG A 561 -20.01 -2.01 -24.19
C ARG A 561 -20.38 -3.50 -24.15
N ARG A 562 -19.79 -4.30 -23.26
CA ARG A 562 -20.15 -5.71 -23.09
C ARG A 562 -21.58 -5.90 -22.58
N ARG A 563 -22.07 -5.02 -21.69
CA ARG A 563 -23.45 -5.09 -21.18
C ARG A 563 -24.49 -4.72 -22.25
N VAL A 564 -24.23 -3.72 -23.06
CA VAL A 564 -25.12 -3.27 -24.13
C VAL A 564 -25.19 -4.30 -25.26
N GLY A 565 -24.07 -4.93 -25.64
CA GLY A 565 -24.06 -5.98 -26.69
C GLY A 565 -24.69 -7.32 -26.27
N GLN A 566 -25.01 -7.51 -24.99
CA GLN A 566 -25.70 -8.70 -24.44
C GLN A 566 -27.19 -8.45 -24.17
N ALA A 567 -27.75 -7.28 -24.50
CA ALA A 567 -29.20 -7.04 -24.40
C ALA A 567 -29.92 -8.00 -25.34
N PRO A 568 -30.97 -8.72 -24.90
CA PRO A 568 -31.70 -9.66 -25.75
C PRO A 568 -32.32 -8.89 -26.92
N GLN A 569 -31.98 -9.30 -28.16
CA GLN A 569 -32.72 -8.87 -29.32
C GLN A 569 -34.14 -9.42 -29.14
N THR A 570 -35.08 -8.55 -28.82
CA THR A 570 -36.50 -8.86 -28.85
C THR A 570 -36.84 -9.27 -30.28
N VAL A 571 -37.00 -10.59 -30.50
CA VAL A 571 -37.51 -11.13 -31.76
C VAL A 571 -38.93 -10.57 -31.93
N ALA A 572 -39.09 -9.57 -32.79
CA ALA A 572 -40.39 -9.15 -33.24
C ALA A 572 -41.01 -10.32 -33.98
N LYS A 573 -41.95 -11.02 -33.35
CA LYS A 573 -42.86 -11.93 -34.01
C LYS A 573 -43.77 -11.09 -34.90
N THR A 574 -43.44 -10.97 -36.17
CA THR A 574 -44.40 -10.59 -37.20
C THR A 574 -45.40 -11.72 -37.34
N ARG A 575 -46.67 -11.39 -37.17
CA ARG A 575 -47.85 -12.22 -37.48
C ARG A 575 -47.98 -12.44 -38.98
#